data_ee10e652ef4d413b32d6cd03ffa45a53
#
_entry.id   ee10e652ef4d413b32d6cd03ffa45a53
#
_cell.length_a   1.000
_cell.length_b   1.000
_cell.length_c   1.000
_cell.angle_alpha   90.00
_cell.angle_beta   90.00
_cell.angle_gamma   90.00
#
_symmetry.space_group_name_H-M   'P 1'
#
loop_
_entity.id
_entity.type
_entity.pdbx_description
1 polymer ?
#
loop_
_entity_poly.entity_id
_entity_poly.type
_entity_poly.pdbx_seq_one_letter_code
_entity_poly.pdbx_strand_id
1 'polypeptide(L)'
;MHRELSALLDKNDIDTLHSCFDTTLAFGAAGLRGMLGPGPNRINRVTVVRATAGLCAWLRQQIPNAVERGVCVGFDARRMSRELATDAAGVIAGAGFQVWMLDDHMPTPVLGFSVLQTGAAAGVMITGGHSPPAYSGYKVFWGDGAQIISPHVEGIAQEIARIDSAANVPRWTRHEATAHGRMQALNDLVERYREQVSALVGPPSAARRLPIAYTALHGVGDRLVRTILGAAGFSGLRSLASQAEPDGRFPTVEVTNPAEPTAMVHVLTLAKKIGAELVLANDPDAGCLAVAAVSDEGYEVLSGNDVG
;
A
#
# COMPACT_ATOMS: atom_id res chain seq x y z
N MET A 1 4.52 -20.79 -2.93
CA MET A 1 3.25 -21.34 -3.45
C MET A 1 3.32 -22.86 -3.67
N HIS A 2 4.12 -23.40 -4.63
CA HIS A 2 4.18 -24.87 -4.86
C HIS A 2 4.63 -25.63 -3.59
N ARG A 3 5.74 -25.23 -2.96
CA ARG A 3 6.22 -25.85 -1.71
C ARG A 3 5.23 -25.76 -0.57
N GLU A 4 4.50 -24.69 -0.47
CA GLU A 4 3.50 -24.45 0.56
C GLU A 4 2.27 -25.35 0.35
N LEU A 5 1.80 -25.46 -0.89
CA LEU A 5 0.73 -26.39 -1.25
C LEU A 5 1.14 -27.84 -0.99
N SER A 6 2.36 -28.25 -1.41
CA SER A 6 2.88 -29.59 -1.12
C SER A 6 2.91 -29.85 0.37
N ALA A 7 3.36 -28.88 1.19
CA ALA A 7 3.41 -29.05 2.63
C ALA A 7 2.01 -29.20 3.28
N LEU A 8 0.98 -28.54 2.73
CA LEU A 8 -0.41 -28.73 3.19
C LEU A 8 -0.94 -30.12 2.83
N LEU A 9 -0.64 -30.59 1.63
CA LEU A 9 -1.00 -31.94 1.19
C LEU A 9 -0.29 -33.01 2.00
N ASP A 10 1.01 -32.89 2.23
CA ASP A 10 1.83 -33.84 3.01
C ASP A 10 1.34 -33.94 4.47
N LYS A 11 0.87 -32.81 5.04
CA LYS A 11 0.30 -32.76 6.40
C LYS A 11 -1.16 -33.16 6.47
N ASN A 12 -1.81 -33.40 5.33
CA ASN A 12 -3.25 -33.63 5.22
C ASN A 12 -4.09 -32.54 5.93
N ASP A 13 -3.65 -31.26 5.79
CA ASP A 13 -4.33 -30.09 6.37
C ASP A 13 -5.54 -29.70 5.51
N ILE A 14 -6.60 -30.51 5.65
CA ILE A 14 -7.82 -30.43 4.85
C ILE A 14 -8.52 -29.08 5.07
N ASP A 15 -8.59 -28.58 6.31
CA ASP A 15 -9.29 -27.32 6.64
C ASP A 15 -8.61 -26.12 5.95
N THR A 16 -7.28 -26.09 5.99
CA THR A 16 -6.54 -25.03 5.28
C THR A 16 -6.69 -25.17 3.76
N LEU A 17 -6.70 -26.39 3.22
CA LEU A 17 -6.93 -26.61 1.78
C LEU A 17 -8.34 -26.13 1.37
N HIS A 18 -9.39 -26.48 2.10
CA HIS A 18 -10.73 -25.96 1.86
C HIS A 18 -10.77 -24.43 1.92
N SER A 19 -10.19 -23.83 2.95
CA SER A 19 -10.06 -22.37 3.07
C SER A 19 -9.37 -21.71 1.88
N CYS A 20 -8.42 -22.38 1.24
CA CYS A 20 -7.68 -21.87 0.09
C CYS A 20 -8.43 -22.01 -1.24
N PHE A 21 -9.23 -23.09 -1.40
CA PHE A 21 -9.72 -23.52 -2.72
C PHE A 21 -11.22 -23.52 -2.90
N ASP A 22 -12.05 -23.59 -1.84
CA ASP A 22 -13.51 -23.70 -1.97
C ASP A 22 -14.18 -22.41 -2.48
N THR A 23 -13.51 -21.27 -2.28
CA THR A 23 -14.01 -19.97 -2.75
C THR A 23 -12.95 -19.22 -3.54
N THR A 24 -13.37 -18.16 -4.21
CA THR A 24 -12.47 -17.22 -4.91
C THR A 24 -12.50 -15.89 -4.21
N LEU A 25 -11.33 -15.28 -4.04
CA LEU A 25 -11.20 -13.96 -3.45
C LEU A 25 -11.99 -12.92 -4.27
N ALA A 26 -12.96 -12.28 -3.63
CA ALA A 26 -13.80 -11.28 -4.28
C ALA A 26 -13.05 -9.96 -4.50
N PHE A 27 -13.23 -9.36 -5.67
CA PHE A 27 -12.79 -7.99 -5.93
C PHE A 27 -13.90 -7.03 -5.53
N GLY A 28 -13.60 -6.11 -4.61
CA GLY A 28 -14.56 -5.16 -4.05
C GLY A 28 -14.02 -3.72 -4.01
N ALA A 29 -14.70 -2.83 -3.29
CA ALA A 29 -14.28 -1.42 -3.14
C ALA A 29 -12.87 -1.26 -2.57
N ALA A 30 -12.43 -2.19 -1.71
CA ALA A 30 -11.05 -2.23 -1.21
C ALA A 30 -10.06 -2.90 -2.20
N GLY A 31 -10.48 -3.25 -3.43
CA GLY A 31 -9.74 -4.07 -4.36
C GLY A 31 -9.77 -5.55 -3.96
N LEU A 32 -8.62 -6.25 -4.04
CA LEU A 32 -8.44 -7.56 -3.42
C LEU A 32 -7.79 -7.40 -2.04
N ARG A 33 -8.24 -8.17 -1.06
CA ARG A 33 -7.60 -8.28 0.26
C ARG A 33 -7.74 -9.69 0.79
N GLY A 34 -6.65 -10.30 1.22
CA GLY A 34 -6.66 -11.66 1.75
C GLY A 34 -5.29 -12.09 2.27
N MET A 35 -5.24 -13.29 2.84
CA MET A 35 -3.98 -13.91 3.24
C MET A 35 -3.14 -14.24 2.01
N LEU A 36 -1.82 -14.15 2.15
CA LEU A 36 -0.87 -14.70 1.18
C LEU A 36 -0.95 -16.23 1.23
N GLY A 37 -0.93 -16.88 0.07
CA GLY A 37 -0.93 -18.35 0.01
C GLY A 37 -1.36 -18.93 -1.33
N PRO A 38 -1.40 -20.28 -1.43
CA PRO A 38 -1.88 -20.97 -2.60
C PRO A 38 -3.41 -20.93 -2.69
N GLY A 39 -3.95 -21.05 -3.90
CA GLY A 39 -5.38 -21.13 -4.17
C GLY A 39 -6.05 -19.82 -4.56
N PRO A 40 -7.28 -19.92 -5.09
CA PRO A 40 -8.02 -18.76 -5.59
C PRO A 40 -8.54 -17.84 -4.48
N ASN A 41 -8.67 -18.31 -3.25
CA ASN A 41 -9.08 -17.52 -2.09
C ASN A 41 -7.90 -16.92 -1.32
N ARG A 42 -6.78 -16.68 -2.00
CA ARG A 42 -5.55 -16.10 -1.43
C ARG A 42 -4.98 -15.05 -2.35
N ILE A 43 -4.23 -14.11 -1.76
CA ILE A 43 -3.38 -13.20 -2.54
C ILE A 43 -2.14 -13.98 -2.99
N ASN A 44 -1.94 -14.03 -4.27
CA ASN A 44 -0.79 -14.67 -4.91
C ASN A 44 -0.61 -14.14 -6.34
N ARG A 45 0.44 -14.62 -7.02
CA ARG A 45 0.77 -14.20 -8.39
C ARG A 45 -0.39 -14.42 -9.39
N VAL A 46 -1.13 -15.52 -9.24
CA VAL A 46 -2.25 -15.86 -10.14
C VAL A 46 -3.42 -14.88 -9.95
N THR A 47 -3.81 -14.62 -8.71
CA THR A 47 -4.92 -13.71 -8.41
C THR A 47 -4.59 -12.27 -8.80
N VAL A 48 -3.34 -11.81 -8.59
CA VAL A 48 -2.89 -10.48 -9.03
C VAL A 48 -2.84 -10.36 -10.55
N VAL A 49 -2.33 -11.38 -11.26
CA VAL A 49 -2.32 -11.39 -12.73
C VAL A 49 -3.72 -11.29 -13.30
N ARG A 50 -4.69 -12.07 -12.78
CA ARG A 50 -6.09 -11.99 -13.21
C ARG A 50 -6.72 -10.63 -12.92
N ALA A 51 -6.52 -10.10 -11.71
CA ALA A 51 -7.02 -8.79 -11.34
C ALA A 51 -6.48 -7.67 -12.24
N THR A 52 -5.19 -7.72 -12.55
CA THR A 52 -4.54 -6.73 -13.42
C THR A 52 -5.02 -6.84 -14.86
N ALA A 53 -5.23 -8.05 -15.39
CA ALA A 53 -5.78 -8.24 -16.72
C ALA A 53 -7.22 -7.70 -16.83
N GLY A 54 -8.07 -7.96 -15.80
CA GLY A 54 -9.42 -7.40 -15.71
C GLY A 54 -9.40 -5.87 -15.63
N LEU A 55 -8.51 -5.28 -14.83
CA LEU A 55 -8.32 -3.83 -14.78
C LEU A 55 -7.96 -3.26 -16.16
N CYS A 56 -6.99 -3.84 -16.87
CA CYS A 56 -6.60 -3.38 -18.20
C CYS A 56 -7.75 -3.46 -19.21
N ALA A 57 -8.56 -4.54 -19.15
CA ALA A 57 -9.73 -4.69 -20.01
C ALA A 57 -10.78 -3.60 -19.72
N TRP A 58 -11.07 -3.32 -18.46
CA TRP A 58 -11.99 -2.28 -18.05
C TRP A 58 -11.51 -0.87 -18.43
N LEU A 59 -10.23 -0.55 -18.20
CA LEU A 59 -9.64 0.74 -18.57
C LEU A 59 -9.79 1.04 -20.06
N ARG A 60 -9.58 0.04 -20.95
CA ARG A 60 -9.77 0.19 -22.40
C ARG A 60 -11.19 0.59 -22.79
N GLN A 61 -12.17 0.13 -22.02
CA GLN A 61 -13.59 0.40 -22.31
C GLN A 61 -14.00 1.78 -21.79
N GLN A 62 -13.41 2.23 -20.67
CA GLN A 62 -13.88 3.42 -19.96
C GLN A 62 -13.10 4.69 -20.27
N ILE A 63 -11.84 4.58 -20.65
CA ILE A 63 -10.96 5.74 -20.78
C ILE A 63 -10.36 5.79 -22.18
N PRO A 64 -10.69 6.81 -22.96
CA PRO A 64 -9.96 7.10 -24.19
C PRO A 64 -8.47 7.29 -23.88
N ASN A 65 -7.59 6.76 -24.73
CA ASN A 65 -6.13 6.83 -24.57
C ASN A 65 -5.60 6.21 -23.27
N ALA A 66 -6.35 5.27 -22.65
CA ALA A 66 -5.91 4.60 -21.42
C ALA A 66 -4.53 3.93 -21.57
N VAL A 67 -4.25 3.39 -22.74
CA VAL A 67 -3.01 2.69 -23.07
C VAL A 67 -1.79 3.64 -23.00
N GLU A 68 -1.92 4.83 -23.57
CA GLU A 68 -0.88 5.87 -23.59
C GLU A 68 -0.75 6.54 -22.22
N ARG A 69 -1.85 6.83 -21.56
CA ARG A 69 -1.85 7.36 -20.19
C ARG A 69 -1.21 6.38 -19.22
N GLY A 70 -1.44 5.09 -19.40
CA GLY A 70 -0.81 4.04 -18.63
C GLY A 70 -1.33 3.91 -17.20
N VAL A 71 -0.60 3.13 -16.41
CA VAL A 71 -0.95 2.80 -15.02
C VAL A 71 0.27 2.98 -14.13
N CYS A 72 0.09 3.67 -13.00
CA CYS A 72 1.09 3.75 -11.94
C CYS A 72 1.06 2.46 -11.10
N VAL A 73 2.23 1.93 -10.75
CA VAL A 73 2.35 0.73 -9.90
C VAL A 73 3.27 1.01 -8.73
N GLY A 74 2.76 0.79 -7.52
CA GLY A 74 3.50 0.93 -6.27
C GLY A 74 3.29 -0.26 -5.33
N PHE A 75 4.08 -0.33 -4.28
CA PHE A 75 4.01 -1.42 -3.29
C PHE A 75 4.55 -0.98 -1.93
N ASP A 76 4.06 -1.62 -0.87
CA ASP A 76 4.57 -1.48 0.49
C ASP A 76 5.71 -2.47 0.79
N ALA A 77 6.19 -2.50 2.05
CA ALA A 77 7.29 -3.36 2.46
C ALA A 77 6.86 -4.77 2.91
N ARG A 78 5.61 -5.16 2.74
CA ARG A 78 5.13 -6.49 3.10
C ARG A 78 5.79 -7.57 2.25
N ARG A 79 5.81 -8.79 2.78
CA ARG A 79 6.28 -9.96 2.03
C ARG A 79 5.54 -10.06 0.69
N MET A 80 6.24 -10.37 -0.36
CA MET A 80 5.75 -10.53 -1.74
C MET A 80 5.23 -9.25 -2.41
N SER A 81 5.18 -8.10 -1.73
CA SER A 81 4.62 -6.88 -2.35
C SER A 81 5.39 -6.44 -3.61
N ARG A 82 6.71 -6.50 -3.59
CA ARG A 82 7.55 -6.17 -4.76
C ARG A 82 7.33 -7.15 -5.92
N GLU A 83 7.28 -8.46 -5.64
CA GLU A 83 7.08 -9.50 -6.64
C GLU A 83 5.69 -9.40 -7.29
N LEU A 84 4.65 -9.17 -6.48
CA LEU A 84 3.29 -8.99 -6.97
C LEU A 84 3.13 -7.70 -7.77
N ALA A 85 3.78 -6.61 -7.37
CA ALA A 85 3.83 -5.36 -8.14
C ALA A 85 4.55 -5.55 -9.47
N THR A 86 5.63 -6.33 -9.49
CA THR A 86 6.36 -6.68 -10.73
C THR A 86 5.48 -7.50 -11.67
N ASP A 87 4.69 -8.45 -11.15
CA ASP A 87 3.73 -9.22 -11.95
C ASP A 87 2.63 -8.32 -12.53
N ALA A 88 2.09 -7.41 -11.73
CA ALA A 88 1.09 -6.45 -12.18
C ALA A 88 1.66 -5.55 -13.30
N ALA A 89 2.84 -4.98 -13.09
CA ALA A 89 3.53 -4.17 -14.09
C ALA A 89 3.78 -4.93 -15.39
N GLY A 90 4.18 -6.20 -15.29
CA GLY A 90 4.37 -7.08 -16.45
C GLY A 90 3.09 -7.34 -17.24
N VAL A 91 1.94 -7.51 -16.57
CA VAL A 91 0.63 -7.65 -17.22
C VAL A 91 0.22 -6.36 -17.91
N ILE A 92 0.37 -5.22 -17.25
CA ILE A 92 0.05 -3.90 -17.79
C ILE A 92 0.84 -3.64 -19.06
N ALA A 93 2.16 -3.89 -19.03
CA ALA A 93 3.03 -3.77 -20.20
C ALA A 93 2.67 -4.77 -21.31
N GLY A 94 2.42 -6.04 -20.97
CA GLY A 94 1.99 -7.08 -21.89
C GLY A 94 0.64 -6.80 -22.54
N ALA A 95 -0.22 -6.06 -21.86
CA ALA A 95 -1.46 -5.53 -22.43
C ALA A 95 -1.22 -4.26 -23.27
N GLY A 96 0.01 -3.80 -23.45
CA GLY A 96 0.40 -2.65 -24.28
C GLY A 96 0.32 -1.29 -23.60
N PHE A 97 -0.07 -1.22 -22.33
CA PHE A 97 -0.14 0.03 -21.58
C PHE A 97 1.25 0.56 -21.22
N GLN A 98 1.35 1.89 -21.07
CA GLN A 98 2.47 2.50 -20.38
C GLN A 98 2.44 2.13 -18.91
N VAL A 99 3.59 1.80 -18.33
CA VAL A 99 3.78 1.52 -16.89
C VAL A 99 4.63 2.61 -16.27
N TRP A 100 4.11 3.19 -15.19
CA TRP A 100 4.83 4.13 -14.33
C TRP A 100 5.16 3.41 -13.02
N MET A 101 6.39 2.93 -12.87
CA MET A 101 6.78 2.08 -11.74
C MET A 101 7.50 2.87 -10.67
N LEU A 102 7.05 2.73 -9.41
CA LEU A 102 7.81 3.14 -8.25
C LEU A 102 8.89 2.09 -7.95
N ASP A 103 10.15 2.50 -7.93
CA ASP A 103 11.29 1.57 -7.84
C ASP A 103 11.48 0.98 -6.44
N ASP A 104 11.02 1.69 -5.42
CA ASP A 104 11.10 1.23 -4.03
C ASP A 104 9.71 1.22 -3.38
N HIS A 105 9.62 0.57 -2.21
CA HIS A 105 8.40 0.59 -1.41
C HIS A 105 8.08 2.02 -0.96
N MET A 106 6.79 2.36 -0.90
CA MET A 106 6.40 3.70 -0.49
C MET A 106 4.96 3.81 0.03
N PRO A 107 4.67 4.95 0.70
CA PRO A 107 3.33 5.24 1.17
C PRO A 107 2.27 5.23 0.07
N THR A 108 1.10 4.67 0.39
CA THR A 108 -0.06 4.65 -0.50
C THR A 108 -0.47 6.05 -1.01
N PRO A 109 -0.44 7.14 -0.22
CA PRO A 109 -0.75 8.48 -0.73
C PRO A 109 0.16 8.94 -1.86
N VAL A 110 1.41 8.51 -1.88
CA VAL A 110 2.35 8.84 -2.98
C VAL A 110 1.90 8.22 -4.29
N LEU A 111 1.26 7.04 -4.28
CA LEU A 111 0.72 6.45 -5.50
C LEU A 111 -0.44 7.27 -6.07
N GLY A 112 -1.42 7.67 -5.23
CA GLY A 112 -2.52 8.54 -5.66
C GLY A 112 -2.01 9.85 -6.27
N PHE A 113 -1.03 10.48 -5.63
CA PHE A 113 -0.32 11.64 -6.15
C PHE A 113 0.36 11.36 -7.49
N SER A 114 1.01 10.20 -7.62
CA SER A 114 1.68 9.80 -8.87
C SER A 114 0.71 9.68 -10.04
N VAL A 115 -0.49 9.15 -9.81
CA VAL A 115 -1.56 9.09 -10.83
C VAL A 115 -1.89 10.48 -11.35
N LEU A 116 -2.08 11.45 -10.46
CA LEU A 116 -2.37 12.84 -10.85
C LEU A 116 -1.21 13.49 -11.59
N GLN A 117 0.02 13.32 -11.12
CA GLN A 117 1.21 13.96 -11.69
C GLN A 117 1.61 13.42 -13.07
N THR A 118 1.37 12.14 -13.33
CA THR A 118 1.65 11.51 -14.62
C THR A 118 0.47 11.61 -15.59
N GLY A 119 -0.72 11.95 -15.11
CA GLY A 119 -1.96 11.86 -15.86
C GLY A 119 -2.35 10.41 -16.20
N ALA A 120 -1.84 9.44 -15.43
CA ALA A 120 -2.13 8.01 -15.63
C ALA A 120 -3.64 7.74 -15.59
N ALA A 121 -4.06 6.69 -16.30
CA ALA A 121 -5.47 6.27 -16.31
C ALA A 121 -5.89 5.64 -14.97
N ALA A 122 -4.95 5.01 -14.28
CA ALA A 122 -5.18 4.37 -12.99
C ALA A 122 -3.87 4.20 -12.20
N GLY A 123 -3.98 3.78 -10.95
CA GLY A 123 -2.88 3.33 -10.11
C GLY A 123 -3.19 1.98 -9.45
N VAL A 124 -2.17 1.18 -9.26
CA VAL A 124 -2.23 -0.10 -8.54
C VAL A 124 -1.27 -0.05 -7.37
N MET A 125 -1.77 -0.27 -6.17
CA MET A 125 -0.96 -0.38 -4.95
C MET A 125 -1.05 -1.80 -4.38
N ILE A 126 0.10 -2.46 -4.30
CA ILE A 126 0.21 -3.76 -3.63
C ILE A 126 0.49 -3.51 -2.16
N THR A 127 -0.53 -3.70 -1.33
CA THR A 127 -0.47 -3.43 0.11
C THR A 127 -1.56 -4.16 0.87
N GLY A 128 -1.28 -4.54 2.11
CA GLY A 128 -2.29 -5.02 3.05
C GLY A 128 -2.87 -3.91 3.94
N GLY A 129 -2.40 -2.64 3.81
CA GLY A 129 -2.78 -1.56 4.73
C GLY A 129 -2.52 -1.96 6.17
N HIS A 130 -3.51 -1.81 7.03
CA HIS A 130 -3.47 -2.19 8.45
C HIS A 130 -3.85 -3.66 8.73
N SER A 131 -4.00 -4.51 7.70
CA SER A 131 -4.31 -5.94 7.90
C SER A 131 -3.15 -6.70 8.56
N PRO A 132 -3.40 -7.82 9.25
CA PRO A 132 -2.35 -8.61 9.90
C PRO A 132 -1.16 -8.96 8.97
N PRO A 133 0.01 -9.33 9.52
CA PRO A 133 1.23 -9.59 8.73
C PRO A 133 1.11 -10.64 7.63
N ALA A 134 0.22 -11.64 7.80
CA ALA A 134 -0.04 -12.68 6.81
C ALA A 134 -0.84 -12.21 5.58
N TYR A 135 -1.41 -11.00 5.65
CA TYR A 135 -2.28 -10.46 4.61
C TYR A 135 -1.51 -9.57 3.63
N SER A 136 -2.05 -9.50 2.42
CA SER A 136 -1.69 -8.52 1.41
C SER A 136 -2.94 -8.11 0.64
N GLY A 137 -2.80 -7.24 -0.35
CA GLY A 137 -3.92 -6.79 -1.16
C GLY A 137 -3.47 -6.10 -2.43
N TYR A 138 -4.47 -5.72 -3.22
CA TYR A 138 -4.35 -5.07 -4.51
C TYR A 138 -5.36 -3.93 -4.54
N LYS A 139 -4.94 -2.72 -4.22
CA LYS A 139 -5.79 -1.52 -4.26
C LYS A 139 -5.70 -0.88 -5.64
N VAL A 140 -6.82 -0.35 -6.13
CA VAL A 140 -6.88 0.40 -7.39
C VAL A 140 -7.28 1.84 -7.13
N PHE A 141 -6.57 2.75 -7.77
CA PHE A 141 -6.85 4.18 -7.81
C PHE A 141 -7.24 4.58 -9.23
N TRP A 142 -8.23 5.44 -9.37
CA TRP A 142 -8.65 5.92 -10.69
C TRP A 142 -7.83 7.10 -11.14
N GLY A 143 -8.10 7.60 -12.34
CA GLY A 143 -7.36 8.71 -12.95
C GLY A 143 -7.45 10.06 -12.24
N ASP A 144 -8.31 10.18 -11.22
CA ASP A 144 -8.44 11.31 -10.30
C ASP A 144 -7.58 11.16 -9.02
N GLY A 145 -6.80 10.07 -8.94
CA GLY A 145 -5.95 9.76 -7.78
C GLY A 145 -6.69 9.22 -6.56
N ALA A 146 -8.00 9.05 -6.63
CA ALA A 146 -8.80 8.46 -5.55
C ALA A 146 -8.97 6.96 -5.73
N GLN A 147 -9.19 6.23 -4.62
CA GLN A 147 -9.51 4.82 -4.67
C GLN A 147 -10.84 4.61 -5.39
N ILE A 148 -10.92 3.54 -6.21
CA ILE A 148 -12.10 3.25 -7.02
C ILE A 148 -13.36 3.01 -6.19
N ILE A 149 -14.48 3.44 -6.75
CA ILE A 149 -15.84 3.20 -6.26
C ILE A 149 -16.70 2.64 -7.41
N SER A 150 -17.96 2.32 -7.12
CA SER A 150 -18.95 1.99 -8.17
C SER A 150 -19.01 3.13 -9.22
N PRO A 151 -19.12 2.83 -10.52
CA PRO A 151 -19.32 1.51 -11.15
C PRO A 151 -18.01 0.77 -11.50
N HIS A 152 -16.84 1.33 -11.18
CA HIS A 152 -15.54 0.76 -11.59
C HIS A 152 -15.26 -0.57 -10.89
N VAL A 153 -15.70 -0.71 -9.63
CA VAL A 153 -15.53 -1.94 -8.84
C VAL A 153 -16.20 -3.12 -9.54
N GLU A 154 -17.47 -2.96 -9.91
CA GLU A 154 -18.27 -4.00 -10.55
C GLU A 154 -17.75 -4.31 -11.96
N GLY A 155 -17.38 -3.27 -12.71
CA GLY A 155 -16.84 -3.43 -14.06
C GLY A 155 -15.52 -4.21 -14.07
N ILE A 156 -14.59 -3.89 -13.18
CA ILE A 156 -13.34 -4.63 -13.04
C ILE A 156 -13.60 -6.06 -12.59
N ALA A 157 -14.51 -6.28 -11.61
CA ALA A 157 -14.87 -7.62 -11.14
C ALA A 157 -15.44 -8.49 -12.27
N GLN A 158 -16.30 -7.92 -13.14
CA GLN A 158 -16.84 -8.63 -14.32
C GLN A 158 -15.73 -9.00 -15.31
N GLU A 159 -14.79 -8.10 -15.58
CA GLU A 159 -13.67 -8.40 -16.47
C GLU A 159 -12.72 -9.46 -15.87
N ILE A 160 -12.48 -9.45 -14.55
CA ILE A 160 -11.71 -10.51 -13.87
C ILE A 160 -12.38 -11.88 -14.02
N ALA A 161 -13.71 -11.94 -13.93
CA ALA A 161 -14.48 -13.18 -14.09
C ALA A 161 -14.36 -13.78 -15.50
N ARG A 162 -14.11 -12.95 -16.54
CA ARG A 162 -13.89 -13.39 -17.93
C ARG A 162 -12.51 -13.98 -18.19
N ILE A 163 -11.58 -13.87 -17.25
CA ILE A 163 -10.22 -14.43 -17.41
C ILE A 163 -10.24 -15.91 -17.02
N ASP A 164 -10.24 -16.79 -18.00
CA ASP A 164 -10.26 -18.24 -17.77
C ASP A 164 -9.00 -18.72 -17.06
N SER A 165 -7.82 -18.30 -17.54
CA SER A 165 -6.53 -18.73 -16.99
C SER A 165 -5.51 -17.59 -16.97
N ALA A 166 -4.83 -17.44 -15.83
CA ALA A 166 -3.68 -16.53 -15.72
C ALA A 166 -2.50 -16.93 -16.61
N ALA A 167 -2.42 -18.19 -17.03
CA ALA A 167 -1.37 -18.67 -17.92
C ALA A 167 -1.48 -18.05 -19.32
N ASN A 168 -2.69 -17.69 -19.75
CA ASN A 168 -2.97 -17.08 -21.05
C ASN A 168 -2.84 -15.55 -21.05
N VAL A 169 -2.62 -14.93 -19.87
CA VAL A 169 -2.47 -13.47 -19.76
C VAL A 169 -1.06 -13.08 -20.24
N PRO A 170 -0.94 -12.22 -21.28
CA PRO A 170 0.36 -11.71 -21.73
C PRO A 170 1.08 -10.98 -20.60
N ARG A 171 2.36 -11.25 -20.44
CA ARG A 171 3.21 -10.60 -19.44
C ARG A 171 4.59 -10.35 -20.01
N TRP A 172 5.08 -9.14 -19.83
CA TRP A 172 6.45 -8.78 -20.15
C TRP A 172 7.29 -8.76 -18.89
N THR A 173 8.54 -9.15 -19.01
CA THR A 173 9.55 -8.88 -17.98
C THR A 173 9.82 -7.38 -17.91
N ARG A 174 10.38 -6.91 -16.79
CA ARG A 174 10.81 -5.51 -16.65
C ARG A 174 11.76 -5.10 -17.78
N HIS A 175 12.68 -5.99 -18.14
CA HIS A 175 13.63 -5.76 -19.22
C HIS A 175 12.93 -5.56 -20.58
N GLU A 176 12.01 -6.44 -20.95
CA GLU A 176 11.22 -6.32 -22.18
C GLU A 176 10.40 -5.04 -22.19
N ALA A 177 9.68 -4.76 -21.09
CA ALA A 177 8.86 -3.56 -20.99
C ALA A 177 9.68 -2.27 -21.15
N THR A 178 10.88 -2.22 -20.54
CA THR A 178 11.80 -1.08 -20.66
C THR A 178 12.37 -0.97 -22.08
N ALA A 179 12.80 -2.09 -22.67
CA ALA A 179 13.35 -2.11 -24.03
C ALA A 179 12.36 -1.63 -25.10
N HIS A 180 11.07 -1.88 -24.88
CA HIS A 180 9.98 -1.42 -25.76
C HIS A 180 9.44 -0.03 -25.37
N GLY A 181 10.06 0.68 -24.41
CA GLY A 181 9.64 2.01 -23.97
C GLY A 181 8.30 2.04 -23.23
N ARG A 182 7.85 0.89 -22.72
CA ARG A 182 6.56 0.74 -22.00
C ARG A 182 6.68 0.77 -20.49
N MET A 183 7.88 0.95 -19.95
CA MET A 183 8.08 1.09 -18.50
C MET A 183 9.06 2.21 -18.20
N GLN A 184 8.64 3.11 -17.32
CA GLN A 184 9.44 4.22 -16.81
C GLN A 184 9.43 4.23 -15.29
N ALA A 185 10.58 4.52 -14.69
CA ALA A 185 10.72 4.70 -13.27
C ALA A 185 10.30 6.12 -12.86
N LEU A 186 9.65 6.24 -11.70
CA LEU A 186 9.15 7.49 -11.13
C LEU A 186 10.06 7.98 -9.97
N ASN A 187 11.34 8.19 -10.26
CA ASN A 187 12.35 8.44 -9.22
C ASN A 187 12.23 9.83 -8.55
N ASP A 188 11.66 10.83 -9.23
CA ASP A 188 11.50 12.20 -8.74
C ASP A 188 10.17 12.46 -8.02
N LEU A 189 9.20 11.58 -8.16
CA LEU A 189 7.85 11.82 -7.64
C LEU A 189 7.77 11.88 -6.11
N VAL A 190 8.61 11.13 -5.40
CA VAL A 190 8.66 11.18 -3.93
C VAL A 190 9.10 12.56 -3.47
N GLU A 191 10.11 13.12 -4.14
CA GLU A 191 10.61 14.46 -3.84
C GLU A 191 9.57 15.54 -4.17
N ARG A 192 8.92 15.45 -5.32
CA ARG A 192 7.83 16.35 -5.71
C ARG A 192 6.65 16.25 -4.73
N TYR A 193 6.30 15.05 -4.27
CA TYR A 193 5.29 14.87 -3.23
C TYR A 193 5.68 15.59 -1.93
N ARG A 194 6.92 15.38 -1.47
CA ARG A 194 7.47 16.05 -0.30
C ARG A 194 7.41 17.56 -0.42
N GLU A 195 7.82 18.12 -1.56
CA GLU A 195 7.79 19.55 -1.82
C GLU A 195 6.37 20.12 -1.78
N GLN A 196 5.40 19.46 -2.44
CA GLN A 196 4.03 19.92 -2.46
C GLN A 196 3.37 19.85 -1.08
N VAL A 197 3.58 18.76 -0.34
CA VAL A 197 3.05 18.64 1.03
C VAL A 197 3.70 19.68 1.95
N SER A 198 5.01 19.89 1.83
CA SER A 198 5.71 20.91 2.63
C SER A 198 5.22 22.34 2.34
N ALA A 199 4.79 22.62 1.12
CA ALA A 199 4.25 23.92 0.75
C ALA A 199 2.87 24.22 1.38
N LEU A 200 2.13 23.21 1.82
CA LEU A 200 0.87 23.38 2.56
C LEU A 200 1.09 23.91 3.98
N VAL A 201 2.28 23.74 4.50
CA VAL A 201 2.61 24.14 5.88
C VAL A 201 3.15 25.56 5.87
N GLY A 202 2.47 26.48 6.54
CA GLY A 202 2.89 27.88 6.69
C GLY A 202 4.31 28.04 7.29
N PRO A 203 4.84 29.25 7.43
CA PRO A 203 6.21 29.50 7.90
C PRO A 203 6.45 28.92 9.30
N PRO A 204 7.70 28.52 9.66
CA PRO A 204 8.03 27.98 10.96
C PRO A 204 7.57 28.88 12.13
N SER A 205 7.04 28.26 13.17
CA SER A 205 6.60 28.95 14.40
C SER A 205 7.22 28.29 15.64
N ALA A 206 7.16 28.98 16.80
CA ALA A 206 7.65 28.44 18.06
C ALA A 206 6.92 27.14 18.49
N ALA A 207 5.65 26.99 18.14
CA ALA A 207 4.86 25.80 18.41
C ALA A 207 5.43 24.52 17.76
N ARG A 208 6.28 24.65 16.73
CA ARG A 208 6.90 23.50 16.04
C ARG A 208 8.07 22.86 16.80
N ARG A 209 8.38 23.33 18.01
CA ARG A 209 9.33 22.67 18.93
C ARG A 209 8.69 21.57 19.78
N LEU A 210 7.38 21.36 19.62
CA LEU A 210 6.61 20.33 20.31
C LEU A 210 7.34 18.97 20.28
N PRO A 211 7.56 18.30 21.43
CA PRO A 211 8.08 16.94 21.45
C PRO A 211 7.04 15.96 20.91
N ILE A 212 7.38 15.26 19.83
CA ILE A 212 6.50 14.32 19.15
C ILE A 212 7.14 12.94 19.15
N ALA A 213 6.42 11.92 19.63
CA ALA A 213 6.80 10.52 19.42
C ALA A 213 6.08 9.97 18.18
N TYR A 214 6.81 9.24 17.33
CA TYR A 214 6.28 8.71 16.09
C TYR A 214 6.61 7.24 15.91
N THR A 215 5.68 6.48 15.31
CA THR A 215 5.93 5.14 14.79
C THR A 215 5.32 4.92 13.42
N ALA A 216 6.05 4.21 12.56
CA ALA A 216 5.56 3.70 11.28
C ALA A 216 5.09 2.24 11.37
N LEU A 217 5.07 1.62 12.55
CA LEU A 217 4.69 0.21 12.77
C LEU A 217 5.38 -0.75 11.79
N HIS A 218 6.70 -0.62 11.62
CA HIS A 218 7.51 -1.33 10.60
C HIS A 218 7.08 -1.08 9.14
N GLY A 219 6.28 -0.04 8.91
CA GLY A 219 5.80 0.34 7.58
C GLY A 219 6.72 1.31 6.86
N VAL A 220 6.22 1.84 5.76
CA VAL A 220 7.00 2.66 4.81
C VAL A 220 6.94 4.18 5.11
N GLY A 221 6.27 4.59 6.22
CA GLY A 221 6.01 6.01 6.51
C GLY A 221 7.19 6.78 7.10
N ASP A 222 8.10 6.14 7.85
CA ASP A 222 9.07 6.84 8.72
C ASP A 222 9.92 7.86 7.97
N ARG A 223 10.56 7.44 6.89
CA ARG A 223 11.46 8.30 6.12
C ARG A 223 10.77 9.56 5.60
N LEU A 224 9.57 9.40 5.03
CA LEU A 224 8.82 10.50 4.43
C LEU A 224 8.27 11.44 5.50
N VAL A 225 7.67 10.93 6.57
CA VAL A 225 7.14 11.71 7.69
C VAL A 225 8.24 12.53 8.36
N ARG A 226 9.38 11.94 8.66
CA ARG A 226 10.53 12.66 9.23
C ARG A 226 11.03 13.77 8.32
N THR A 227 11.12 13.50 7.03
CA THR A 227 11.60 14.48 6.05
C THR A 227 10.63 15.64 5.90
N ILE A 228 9.31 15.37 5.79
CA ILE A 228 8.28 16.41 5.65
C ILE A 228 8.17 17.25 6.92
N LEU A 229 8.03 16.61 8.08
CA LEU A 229 7.91 17.34 9.36
C LEU A 229 9.18 18.11 9.70
N GLY A 230 10.36 17.54 9.39
CA GLY A 230 11.63 18.23 9.54
C GLY A 230 11.75 19.47 8.66
N ALA A 231 11.39 19.35 7.38
CA ALA A 231 11.35 20.49 6.43
C ALA A 231 10.32 21.56 6.86
N ALA A 232 9.22 21.13 7.47
CA ALA A 232 8.22 22.01 8.04
C ALA A 232 8.65 22.68 9.37
N GLY A 233 9.83 22.33 9.91
CA GLY A 233 10.41 22.92 11.13
C GLY A 233 10.05 22.22 12.44
N PHE A 234 9.41 21.04 12.40
CA PHE A 234 9.15 20.24 13.60
C PHE A 234 10.42 19.51 14.07
N SER A 235 11.20 20.15 14.93
CA SER A 235 12.49 19.65 15.42
C SER A 235 12.37 18.65 16.58
N GLY A 236 11.20 18.59 17.23
CA GLY A 236 10.90 17.72 18.38
C GLY A 236 10.53 16.27 18.02
N LEU A 237 10.43 15.92 16.74
CA LEU A 237 10.03 14.57 16.31
C LEU A 237 11.09 13.51 16.67
N ARG A 238 10.65 12.43 17.28
CA ARG A 238 11.45 11.24 17.60
C ARG A 238 10.72 9.99 17.16
N SER A 239 11.28 9.30 16.18
CA SER A 239 10.77 8.00 15.73
C SER A 239 11.16 6.89 16.70
N LEU A 240 10.28 5.93 16.88
CA LEU A 240 10.55 4.69 17.60
C LEU A 240 11.49 3.81 16.77
N ALA A 241 12.78 3.78 17.15
CA ALA A 241 13.83 3.15 16.35
C ALA A 241 13.59 1.67 16.02
N SER A 242 12.93 0.92 16.93
CA SER A 242 12.63 -0.49 16.71
C SER A 242 11.53 -0.75 15.65
N GLN A 243 10.80 0.30 15.23
CA GLN A 243 9.69 0.23 14.27
C GLN A 243 9.83 1.22 13.09
N ALA A 244 10.98 1.91 13.00
CA ALA A 244 11.22 2.93 11.98
C ALA A 244 11.54 2.33 10.61
N GLU A 245 12.35 1.27 10.60
CA GLU A 245 12.71 0.60 9.35
C GLU A 245 11.60 -0.35 8.90
N PRO A 246 11.29 -0.36 7.59
CA PRO A 246 10.29 -1.26 7.03
C PRO A 246 10.67 -2.73 7.19
N ASP A 247 9.78 -3.52 7.81
CA ASP A 247 9.94 -4.98 7.96
C ASP A 247 8.58 -5.69 7.81
N GLY A 248 8.37 -6.37 6.70
CA GLY A 248 7.14 -7.10 6.42
C GLY A 248 6.87 -8.32 7.32
N ARG A 249 7.75 -8.60 8.30
CA ARG A 249 7.53 -9.59 9.36
C ARG A 249 6.87 -8.99 10.60
N PHE A 250 6.90 -7.67 10.76
CA PHE A 250 6.32 -6.91 11.87
C PHE A 250 6.74 -7.45 13.26
N PRO A 251 8.05 -7.56 13.56
CA PRO A 251 8.56 -8.36 14.68
C PRO A 251 8.15 -7.88 16.08
N THR A 252 7.68 -6.65 16.22
CA THR A 252 7.29 -6.09 17.54
C THR A 252 5.80 -5.84 17.69
N VAL A 253 4.98 -6.13 16.66
CA VAL A 253 3.54 -5.91 16.69
C VAL A 253 2.80 -7.08 16.03
N GLU A 254 1.75 -7.54 16.66
CA GLU A 254 0.80 -8.53 16.09
C GLU A 254 -0.30 -7.82 15.31
N VAL A 255 -0.67 -6.63 15.75
CA VAL A 255 -1.70 -5.77 15.16
C VAL A 255 -1.05 -4.54 14.55
N THR A 256 -1.27 -4.34 13.26
CA THR A 256 -0.69 -3.25 12.47
C THR A 256 -1.66 -2.08 12.24
N ASN A 257 -2.83 -2.11 12.88
CA ASN A 257 -3.80 -1.02 12.86
C ASN A 257 -3.47 -0.02 13.99
N PRO A 258 -3.04 1.21 13.69
CA PRO A 258 -2.66 2.17 14.71
C PRO A 258 -3.84 2.66 15.58
N ALA A 259 -5.10 2.43 15.16
CA ALA A 259 -6.27 2.71 15.97
C ALA A 259 -6.46 1.69 17.12
N GLU A 260 -5.78 0.54 17.06
CA GLU A 260 -5.85 -0.46 18.11
C GLU A 260 -4.88 -0.16 19.24
N PRO A 261 -5.32 -0.15 20.51
CA PRO A 261 -4.47 0.22 21.65
C PRO A 261 -3.17 -0.58 21.74
N THR A 262 -3.20 -1.86 21.37
CA THR A 262 -2.03 -2.77 21.41
C THR A 262 -0.94 -2.34 20.43
N ALA A 263 -1.28 -1.76 19.29
CA ALA A 263 -0.32 -1.24 18.33
C ALA A 263 0.47 -0.02 18.86
N MET A 264 -0.15 0.77 19.76
CA MET A 264 0.40 2.01 20.29
C MET A 264 1.34 1.83 21.48
N VAL A 265 1.37 0.66 22.14
CA VAL A 265 2.08 0.42 23.42
C VAL A 265 3.54 0.87 23.37
N HIS A 266 4.27 0.51 22.33
CA HIS A 266 5.70 0.82 22.22
C HIS A 266 5.97 2.32 22.00
N VAL A 267 5.18 2.99 21.16
CA VAL A 267 5.34 4.43 20.90
C VAL A 267 4.89 5.26 22.09
N LEU A 268 3.86 4.85 22.82
CA LEU A 268 3.42 5.48 24.07
C LEU A 268 4.50 5.34 25.17
N THR A 269 5.23 4.22 25.21
CA THR A 269 6.39 4.05 26.09
C THR A 269 7.51 5.02 25.73
N LEU A 270 7.82 5.18 24.44
CA LEU A 270 8.75 6.20 23.98
C LEU A 270 8.28 7.61 24.35
N ALA A 271 7.00 7.92 24.14
CA ALA A 271 6.39 9.21 24.44
C ALA A 271 6.59 9.60 25.92
N LYS A 272 6.30 8.68 26.84
CA LYS A 272 6.55 8.88 28.29
C LYS A 272 8.03 9.16 28.59
N LYS A 273 8.93 8.42 27.94
CA LYS A 273 10.39 8.55 28.15
C LYS A 273 10.92 9.91 27.72
N ILE A 274 10.42 10.48 26.63
CA ILE A 274 10.90 11.76 26.07
C ILE A 274 10.07 12.95 26.47
N GLY A 275 8.98 12.76 27.23
CA GLY A 275 8.02 13.80 27.57
C GLY A 275 7.31 14.35 26.33
N ALA A 276 6.90 13.48 25.41
CA ALA A 276 6.18 13.90 24.21
C ALA A 276 4.80 14.44 24.58
N GLU A 277 4.38 15.51 23.95
CA GLU A 277 3.04 16.07 24.09
C GLU A 277 2.08 15.49 23.04
N LEU A 278 2.64 15.00 21.92
CA LEU A 278 1.90 14.40 20.83
C LEU A 278 2.52 13.07 20.40
N VAL A 279 1.66 12.12 20.09
CA VAL A 279 2.04 10.81 19.53
C VAL A 279 1.37 10.63 18.18
N LEU A 280 2.14 10.25 17.17
CA LEU A 280 1.65 9.96 15.85
C LEU A 280 2.02 8.52 15.46
N ALA A 281 1.08 7.82 14.84
CA ALA A 281 1.33 6.48 14.33
C ALA A 281 0.67 6.29 12.96
N ASN A 282 1.44 5.80 11.99
CA ASN A 282 0.89 5.35 10.71
C ASN A 282 0.76 3.84 10.67
N ASP A 283 -0.21 3.37 9.89
CA ASP A 283 -0.29 1.99 9.46
C ASP A 283 0.83 1.67 8.42
N PRO A 284 1.09 0.39 8.11
CA PRO A 284 2.25 -0.01 7.31
C PRO A 284 2.40 0.63 5.94
N ASP A 285 1.32 1.02 5.28
CA ASP A 285 1.37 1.73 3.99
C ASP A 285 1.14 3.25 4.12
N ALA A 286 1.14 3.76 5.35
CA ALA A 286 0.94 5.16 5.72
C ALA A 286 -0.35 5.77 5.11
N GLY A 287 -1.39 4.94 4.96
CA GLY A 287 -2.71 5.34 4.51
C GLY A 287 -3.63 5.78 5.65
N CYS A 288 -3.32 5.38 6.89
CA CYS A 288 -4.04 5.75 8.10
C CYS A 288 -3.12 6.45 9.10
N LEU A 289 -3.70 7.36 9.89
CA LEU A 289 -3.02 8.05 10.97
C LEU A 289 -3.81 7.88 12.27
N ALA A 290 -3.14 7.47 13.35
CA ALA A 290 -3.63 7.60 14.70
C ALA A 290 -2.86 8.69 15.45
N VAL A 291 -3.55 9.40 16.31
CA VAL A 291 -3.01 10.51 17.11
C VAL A 291 -3.34 10.25 18.57
N ALA A 292 -2.36 10.46 19.46
CA ALA A 292 -2.62 10.56 20.88
C ALA A 292 -2.00 11.84 21.43
N ALA A 293 -2.70 12.45 22.36
CA ALA A 293 -2.25 13.66 23.05
C ALA A 293 -2.12 13.40 24.56
N VAL A 294 -1.27 14.18 25.23
CA VAL A 294 -1.14 14.12 26.68
C VAL A 294 -2.41 14.66 27.33
N SER A 295 -2.91 13.96 28.36
CA SER A 295 -4.05 14.36 29.20
C SER A 295 -3.68 14.24 30.67
N ASP A 296 -4.57 14.67 31.57
CA ASP A 296 -4.38 14.57 33.05
C ASP A 296 -4.20 13.09 33.49
N GLU A 297 -4.77 12.15 32.76
CA GLU A 297 -4.72 10.71 33.05
C GLU A 297 -3.60 9.95 32.27
N GLY A 298 -2.82 10.67 31.47
CA GLY A 298 -1.75 10.10 30.65
C GLY A 298 -1.87 10.45 29.17
N TYR A 299 -1.87 9.45 28.27
CA TYR A 299 -2.09 9.67 26.84
C TYR A 299 -3.47 9.18 26.44
N GLU A 300 -4.23 10.05 25.79
CA GLU A 300 -5.53 9.75 25.19
C GLU A 300 -5.37 9.58 23.68
N VAL A 301 -5.82 8.44 23.17
CA VAL A 301 -5.88 8.20 21.72
C VAL A 301 -7.14 8.84 21.17
N LEU A 302 -6.97 9.80 20.26
CA LEU A 302 -8.07 10.53 19.65
C LEU A 302 -8.77 9.66 18.61
N SER A 303 -10.10 9.76 18.53
CA SER A 303 -10.84 9.10 17.46
C SER A 303 -10.58 9.77 16.12
N GLY A 304 -10.86 9.06 15.00
CA GLY A 304 -10.75 9.66 13.66
C GLY A 304 -11.64 10.90 13.49
N ASN A 305 -12.76 10.99 14.19
CA ASN A 305 -13.65 12.16 14.17
C ASN A 305 -13.07 13.35 14.94
N ASP A 306 -12.26 13.10 15.98
CA ASP A 306 -11.60 14.16 16.74
C ASP A 306 -10.42 14.76 15.99
N VAL A 307 -9.79 13.96 15.11
CA VAL A 307 -8.63 14.36 14.31
C VAL A 307 -9.03 15.06 13.01
N GLY A 308 -10.15 14.64 12.40
CA GLY A 308 -10.68 15.18 11.12
C GLY A 308 -11.60 16.34 11.32
#